data_5fc3f4c84ab2ad9f3f87c41982708633
#
_entry.id   5fc3f4c84ab2ad9f3f87c41982708633
#
_cell.length_a   1.000
_cell.length_b   1.000
_cell.length_c   1.000
_cell.angle_alpha   90.00
_cell.angle_beta   90.00
_cell.angle_gamma   90.00
#
_symmetry.space_group_name_H-M   'P 1'
#
loop_
_entity.id
_entity.type
_entity.pdbx_description
1 polymer ?
#
loop_
_entity_poly.entity_id
_entity_poly.type
_entity_poly.pdbx_seq_one_letter_code
_entity_poly.pdbx_strand_id
1 'polypeptide(L)'
;MDKPAGMSSHDVVALVKRALGGAVKVGHAGTLDPFATGLLIVLVGQATKAQRQLMELPKRYETIARLGATSSTGDTEGEIVDTGRLPPDPPLLPTGEVRQRPPRHSAIKIGGERAYKRARRGEQFETPERIVTVYRFEQLWREQTRAGYTIECSSGTYVRSLIADLGDAYCLELRRTAIGPFDVREAHLPPARGQRFTDPPLIALQDALARLPT
;
A
#
# COMPACT_ATOMS: atom_id res chain seq x y z
N MET A 1 7.72 7.80 -7.37
CA MET A 1 8.79 6.83 -7.08
C MET A 1 8.21 5.42 -7.13
N ASP A 2 8.90 4.49 -7.82
CA ASP A 2 8.61 3.05 -7.77
C ASP A 2 9.37 2.46 -6.57
N LYS A 3 8.65 2.25 -5.46
CA LYS A 3 9.24 1.75 -4.21
C LYS A 3 9.60 0.27 -4.36
N PRO A 4 10.84 -0.14 -4.13
CA PRO A 4 11.20 -1.56 -4.09
C PRO A 4 10.69 -2.23 -2.81
N ALA A 5 10.66 -3.56 -2.81
CA ALA A 5 10.41 -4.36 -1.60
C ALA A 5 11.51 -4.16 -0.55
N GLY A 6 11.21 -4.43 0.72
CA GLY A 6 12.13 -4.34 1.85
C GLY A 6 12.39 -2.92 2.38
N MET A 7 11.86 -1.88 1.73
CA MET A 7 11.97 -0.51 2.19
C MET A 7 10.62 0.00 2.69
N SER A 8 10.61 0.73 3.80
CA SER A 8 9.44 1.48 4.22
C SER A 8 9.26 2.75 3.35
N SER A 9 8.03 3.28 3.30
CA SER A 9 7.77 4.58 2.65
C SER A 9 8.60 5.71 3.26
N HIS A 10 8.96 5.61 4.54
CA HIS A 10 9.81 6.57 5.25
C HIS A 10 11.27 6.52 4.80
N ASP A 11 11.77 5.32 4.50
CA ASP A 11 13.14 5.14 3.98
C ASP A 11 13.28 5.82 2.62
N VAL A 12 12.28 5.66 1.73
CA VAL A 12 12.25 6.35 0.44
C VAL A 12 12.26 7.88 0.63
N VAL A 13 11.42 8.41 1.53
CA VAL A 13 11.40 9.85 1.86
C VAL A 13 12.77 10.31 2.36
N ALA A 14 13.42 9.52 3.23
CA ALA A 14 14.73 9.86 3.77
C ALA A 14 15.84 9.84 2.70
N LEU A 15 15.77 8.91 1.74
CA LEU A 15 16.71 8.87 0.60
C LEU A 15 16.52 10.10 -0.29
N VAL A 16 15.29 10.41 -0.68
CA VAL A 16 14.97 11.60 -1.51
C VAL A 16 15.40 12.88 -0.81
N LYS A 17 15.08 13.03 0.49
CA LYS A 17 15.48 14.20 1.26
C LYS A 17 17.00 14.39 1.26
N ARG A 18 17.78 13.32 1.47
CA ARG A 18 19.25 13.36 1.43
C ARG A 18 19.78 13.70 0.04
N ALA A 19 19.22 13.11 -1.00
CA ALA A 19 19.59 13.37 -2.39
C ALA A 19 19.35 14.84 -2.80
N LEU A 20 18.35 15.49 -2.19
CA LEU A 20 18.04 16.93 -2.37
C LEU A 20 18.82 17.85 -1.40
N GLY A 21 19.87 17.36 -0.73
CA GLY A 21 20.71 18.20 0.15
C GLY A 21 20.21 18.32 1.59
N GLY A 22 19.11 17.69 1.98
CA GLY A 22 18.65 17.58 3.37
C GLY A 22 17.81 18.72 3.92
N ALA A 23 17.92 19.94 3.37
CA ALA A 23 17.25 21.14 3.92
C ALA A 23 15.77 21.25 3.57
N VAL A 24 15.34 20.61 2.47
CA VAL A 24 13.95 20.69 2.00
C VAL A 24 13.03 19.75 2.77
N LYS A 25 11.79 20.18 3.01
CA LYS A 25 10.74 19.33 3.57
C LYS A 25 10.34 18.28 2.53
N VAL A 26 10.30 17.01 2.94
CA VAL A 26 9.86 15.89 2.08
C VAL A 26 8.85 15.04 2.85
N GLY A 27 7.81 14.60 2.15
CA GLY A 27 6.78 13.71 2.68
C GLY A 27 6.28 12.75 1.60
N HIS A 28 5.28 11.94 1.91
CA HIS A 28 4.63 11.06 0.94
C HIS A 28 3.11 11.10 1.06
N ALA A 29 2.40 10.75 -0.02
CA ALA A 29 0.94 10.66 -0.04
C ALA A 29 0.48 9.20 -0.10
N GLY A 30 0.39 8.56 1.06
CA GLY A 30 -0.09 7.18 1.23
C GLY A 30 1.02 6.16 1.42
N THR A 31 1.04 5.56 2.60
CA THR A 31 2.00 4.52 3.00
C THR A 31 1.86 3.27 2.11
N LEU A 32 2.98 2.67 1.76
CA LEU A 32 3.09 1.28 1.31
C LEU A 32 3.80 0.47 2.39
N ASP A 33 3.33 -0.76 2.59
CA ASP A 33 3.97 -1.71 3.49
C ASP A 33 5.40 -2.03 3.02
N PRO A 34 6.32 -2.45 3.90
CA PRO A 34 7.71 -2.72 3.51
C PRO A 34 7.83 -3.80 2.43
N PHE A 35 7.09 -4.91 2.53
CA PHE A 35 7.12 -5.98 1.54
C PHE A 35 6.53 -5.56 0.18
N ALA A 36 5.59 -4.60 0.17
CA ALA A 36 4.91 -4.14 -1.04
C ALA A 36 5.82 -3.27 -1.92
N THR A 37 5.55 -3.29 -3.22
CA THR A 37 6.26 -2.51 -4.25
C THR A 37 5.36 -1.50 -4.93
N GLY A 38 5.91 -0.65 -5.79
CA GLY A 38 5.14 0.17 -6.70
C GLY A 38 5.03 1.64 -6.31
N LEU A 39 4.02 2.30 -6.85
CA LEU A 39 3.92 3.75 -6.85
C LEU A 39 3.82 4.35 -5.44
N LEU A 40 4.76 5.22 -5.12
CA LEU A 40 4.75 6.08 -3.94
C LEU A 40 4.90 7.55 -4.39
N ILE A 41 3.86 8.36 -4.19
CA ILE A 41 3.96 9.79 -4.44
C ILE A 41 4.78 10.42 -3.32
N VAL A 42 5.95 10.97 -3.67
CA VAL A 42 6.82 11.71 -2.77
C VAL A 42 6.63 13.19 -3.01
N LEU A 43 6.44 13.95 -1.97
CA LEU A 43 6.12 15.37 -1.98
C LEU A 43 7.31 16.18 -1.48
N VAL A 44 7.71 17.19 -2.24
CA VAL A 44 8.90 18.02 -1.96
C VAL A 44 8.48 19.48 -1.72
N GLY A 45 8.98 20.10 -0.67
CA GLY A 45 8.77 21.52 -0.37
C GLY A 45 7.29 21.86 -0.18
N GLN A 46 6.80 22.83 -0.95
CA GLN A 46 5.40 23.30 -0.88
C GLN A 46 4.38 22.22 -1.27
N ALA A 47 4.76 21.24 -2.09
CA ALA A 47 3.88 20.14 -2.47
C ALA A 47 3.41 19.31 -1.28
N THR A 48 4.12 19.34 -0.13
CA THR A 48 3.67 18.68 1.10
C THR A 48 2.32 19.20 1.63
N LYS A 49 1.88 20.37 1.22
CA LYS A 49 0.56 20.94 1.56
C LYS A 49 -0.60 20.21 0.85
N ALA A 50 -0.34 19.63 -0.33
CA ALA A 50 -1.32 18.85 -1.08
C ALA A 50 -1.42 17.37 -0.62
N GLN A 51 -0.72 17.00 0.46
CA GLN A 51 -0.65 15.62 0.94
C GLN A 51 -2.03 14.99 1.13
N ARG A 52 -2.95 15.70 1.78
CA ARG A 52 -4.29 15.19 2.08
C ARG A 52 -5.06 14.87 0.79
N GLN A 53 -5.11 15.83 -0.12
CA GLN A 53 -5.81 15.68 -1.41
C GLN A 53 -5.29 14.47 -2.21
N LEU A 54 -3.98 14.29 -2.28
CA LEU A 54 -3.36 13.17 -2.99
C LEU A 54 -3.52 11.83 -2.24
N MET A 55 -3.62 11.85 -0.91
CA MET A 55 -3.92 10.66 -0.12
C MET A 55 -5.34 10.13 -0.33
N GLU A 56 -6.29 10.99 -0.60
CA GLU A 56 -7.71 10.66 -0.78
C GLU A 56 -8.02 10.00 -2.13
N LEU A 57 -7.13 10.12 -3.12
CA LEU A 57 -7.29 9.51 -4.44
C LEU A 57 -7.47 7.97 -4.36
N PRO A 58 -8.22 7.36 -5.29
CA PRO A 58 -8.31 5.90 -5.41
C PRO A 58 -6.95 5.28 -5.73
N LYS A 59 -6.79 4.01 -5.43
CA LYS A 59 -5.56 3.25 -5.67
C LYS A 59 -5.87 1.99 -6.45
N ARG A 60 -4.93 1.61 -7.33
CA ARG A 60 -4.96 0.33 -8.03
C ARG A 60 -3.77 -0.52 -7.59
N TYR A 61 -4.07 -1.80 -7.40
CA TYR A 61 -3.08 -2.78 -6.97
C TYR A 61 -3.15 -4.03 -7.84
N GLU A 62 -2.01 -4.67 -7.99
CA GLU A 62 -1.87 -6.06 -8.37
C GLU A 62 -1.31 -6.83 -7.18
N THR A 63 -1.82 -8.02 -6.93
CA THR A 63 -1.39 -8.85 -5.82
C THR A 63 -1.40 -10.32 -6.20
N ILE A 64 -0.42 -11.06 -5.67
CA ILE A 64 -0.43 -12.52 -5.68
C ILE A 64 -0.76 -12.98 -4.27
N ALA A 65 -1.80 -13.76 -4.14
CA ALA A 65 -2.19 -14.40 -2.89
C ALA A 65 -1.62 -15.82 -2.79
N ARG A 66 -1.17 -16.22 -1.60
CA ARG A 66 -0.98 -17.60 -1.19
C ARG A 66 -2.30 -18.09 -0.60
N LEU A 67 -2.85 -19.15 -1.15
CA LEU A 67 -4.09 -19.79 -0.72
C LEU A 67 -3.80 -21.05 0.10
N GLY A 68 -4.69 -21.39 1.01
CA GLY A 68 -4.54 -22.54 1.90
C GLY A 68 -3.56 -22.33 3.04
N ALA A 69 -3.24 -21.07 3.36
CA ALA A 69 -2.40 -20.68 4.47
C ALA A 69 -2.82 -19.32 5.02
N THR A 70 -2.58 -19.08 6.29
CA THR A 70 -2.82 -17.78 6.93
C THR A 70 -1.49 -17.13 7.34
N SER A 71 -1.48 -15.83 7.53
CA SER A 71 -0.36 -15.08 8.09
C SER A 71 -0.85 -14.14 9.18
N SER A 72 -0.10 -14.03 10.27
CA SER A 72 -0.46 -13.16 11.41
C SER A 72 -0.45 -11.66 11.05
N THR A 73 0.25 -11.27 9.97
CA THR A 73 0.28 -9.90 9.43
C THR A 73 -0.53 -9.72 8.15
N GLY A 74 -1.02 -10.83 7.55
CA GLY A 74 -1.68 -10.86 6.26
C GLY A 74 -0.72 -10.73 5.06
N ASP A 75 0.59 -10.85 5.30
CA ASP A 75 1.69 -10.79 4.32
C ASP A 75 2.82 -11.77 4.69
N THR A 76 3.93 -11.72 3.98
CA THR A 76 5.07 -12.63 4.15
C THR A 76 5.93 -12.35 5.38
N GLU A 77 5.70 -11.23 6.09
CA GLU A 77 6.49 -10.83 7.27
C GLU A 77 5.95 -11.46 8.57
N GLY A 78 4.73 -12.05 8.53
CA GLY A 78 4.09 -12.67 9.68
C GLY A 78 4.42 -14.13 9.88
N GLU A 79 3.94 -14.68 11.01
CA GLU A 79 3.92 -16.12 11.25
C GLU A 79 2.92 -16.78 10.28
N ILE A 80 3.40 -17.75 9.50
CA ILE A 80 2.63 -18.43 8.46
C ILE A 80 2.21 -19.79 8.98
N VAL A 81 0.91 -20.10 8.81
CA VAL A 81 0.33 -21.41 9.16
C VAL A 81 -0.32 -22.00 7.91
N ASP A 82 0.22 -23.10 7.41
CA ASP A 82 -0.41 -23.87 6.34
C ASP A 82 -1.63 -24.61 6.89
N THR A 83 -2.79 -24.34 6.31
CA THR A 83 -4.07 -24.94 6.72
C THR A 83 -4.58 -25.98 5.71
N GLY A 84 -4.11 -25.90 4.47
CA GLY A 84 -4.59 -26.71 3.36
C GLY A 84 -6.00 -26.40 2.90
N ARG A 85 -6.72 -25.48 3.57
CA ARG A 85 -8.10 -25.08 3.23
C ARG A 85 -8.09 -24.01 2.14
N LEU A 86 -8.40 -24.42 0.94
CA LEU A 86 -8.45 -23.50 -0.20
C LEU A 86 -9.77 -22.72 -0.21
N PRO A 87 -9.73 -21.41 -0.51
CA PRO A 87 -10.94 -20.63 -0.84
C PRO A 87 -11.70 -21.23 -2.01
N PRO A 88 -13.02 -20.97 -2.13
CA PRO A 88 -13.81 -21.38 -3.30
C PRO A 88 -13.19 -20.94 -4.63
N ASP A 89 -13.54 -21.64 -5.71
CA ASP A 89 -13.17 -21.29 -7.08
C ASP A 89 -14.43 -21.31 -7.97
N PRO A 90 -14.89 -20.16 -8.47
CA PRO A 90 -14.37 -18.80 -8.25
C PRO A 90 -14.62 -18.31 -6.81
N PRO A 91 -13.73 -17.43 -6.28
CA PRO A 91 -13.91 -16.83 -4.97
C PRO A 91 -15.00 -15.74 -5.00
N LEU A 92 -15.59 -15.46 -3.84
CA LEU A 92 -16.44 -14.27 -3.69
C LEU A 92 -15.55 -13.03 -3.58
N LEU A 93 -15.62 -12.15 -4.58
CA LEU A 93 -14.85 -10.91 -4.65
C LEU A 93 -15.77 -9.71 -4.39
N PRO A 94 -15.76 -9.13 -3.18
CA PRO A 94 -16.67 -8.05 -2.82
C PRO A 94 -16.33 -6.76 -3.58
N THR A 95 -17.36 -6.07 -4.06
CA THR A 95 -17.31 -4.73 -4.66
C THR A 95 -18.34 -3.80 -4.01
N GLY A 96 -18.20 -2.48 -4.22
CA GLY A 96 -19.03 -1.48 -3.55
C GLY A 96 -18.53 -1.19 -2.15
N GLU A 97 -19.43 -0.89 -1.23
CA GLU A 97 -19.10 -0.64 0.18
C GLU A 97 -18.78 -1.95 0.91
N VAL A 98 -17.59 -2.03 1.46
CA VAL A 98 -17.10 -3.20 2.19
C VAL A 98 -16.73 -2.78 3.61
N ARG A 99 -17.24 -3.51 4.60
CA ARG A 99 -16.76 -3.39 5.99
C ARG A 99 -15.43 -4.11 6.10
N GLN A 100 -14.42 -3.42 6.56
CA GLN A 100 -13.07 -3.94 6.68
C GLN A 100 -12.50 -3.63 8.05
N ARG A 101 -11.86 -4.62 8.64
CA ARG A 101 -11.03 -4.45 9.84
C ARG A 101 -9.58 -4.32 9.41
N PRO A 102 -8.94 -3.14 9.62
CA PRO A 102 -7.53 -2.96 9.33
C PRO A 102 -6.66 -3.98 10.08
N PRO A 103 -5.55 -4.46 9.50
CA PRO A 103 -4.64 -5.35 10.22
C PRO A 103 -3.99 -4.63 11.40
N ARG A 104 -3.62 -5.37 12.46
CA ARG A 104 -2.93 -4.81 13.64
C ARG A 104 -1.61 -4.14 13.27
N HIS A 105 -0.90 -4.70 12.28
CA HIS A 105 0.32 -4.13 11.71
C HIS A 105 -0.02 -3.07 10.64
N SER A 106 -0.61 -1.94 11.10
CA SER A 106 -1.01 -0.83 10.23
C SER A 106 -0.66 0.53 10.83
N ALA A 107 -0.72 1.57 9.99
CA ALA A 107 -0.39 2.93 10.38
C ALA A 107 -1.57 3.69 11.02
N ILE A 108 -2.73 3.05 11.27
CA ILE A 108 -3.84 3.69 11.96
C ILE A 108 -3.45 4.08 13.39
N LYS A 109 -4.14 5.09 13.93
CA LYS A 109 -3.96 5.49 15.34
C LYS A 109 -5.10 4.93 16.18
N ILE A 110 -4.75 4.33 17.31
CA ILE A 110 -5.68 3.84 18.33
C ILE A 110 -5.27 4.48 19.66
N GLY A 111 -6.12 5.29 20.25
CA GLY A 111 -5.78 6.03 21.47
C GLY A 111 -4.58 6.97 21.31
N GLY A 112 -4.39 7.55 20.09
CA GLY A 112 -3.27 8.46 19.80
C GLY A 112 -1.97 7.78 19.35
N GLU A 113 -1.81 6.47 19.56
CA GLU A 113 -0.62 5.71 19.14
C GLU A 113 -0.86 4.90 17.86
N ARG A 114 0.20 4.70 17.06
CA ARG A 114 0.14 3.86 15.84
C ARG A 114 -0.06 2.38 16.20
N ALA A 115 -1.01 1.72 15.54
CA ALA A 115 -1.36 0.32 15.79
C ALA A 115 -0.14 -0.62 15.65
N TYR A 116 0.72 -0.44 14.63
CA TYR A 116 1.91 -1.26 14.45
C TYR A 116 2.90 -1.18 15.62
N LYS A 117 2.96 -0.06 16.36
CA LYS A 117 3.84 0.07 17.54
C LYS A 117 3.34 -0.80 18.69
N ARG A 118 2.03 -0.79 18.92
CA ARG A 118 1.36 -1.62 19.92
C ARG A 118 1.50 -3.11 19.58
N ALA A 119 1.26 -3.47 18.30
CA ALA A 119 1.41 -4.85 17.82
C ALA A 119 2.83 -5.39 18.04
N ARG A 120 3.88 -4.58 17.77
CA ARG A 120 5.28 -4.97 18.01
C ARG A 120 5.63 -5.18 19.50
N ARG A 121 4.87 -4.59 20.42
CA ARG A 121 4.99 -4.85 21.86
C ARG A 121 4.21 -6.07 22.32
N GLY A 122 3.57 -6.80 21.39
CA GLY A 122 2.74 -7.97 21.71
C GLY A 122 1.38 -7.63 22.32
N GLU A 123 0.96 -6.35 22.29
CA GLU A 123 -0.32 -5.95 22.86
C GLU A 123 -1.49 -6.57 22.09
N GLN A 124 -2.48 -7.09 22.81
CA GLN A 124 -3.74 -7.56 22.25
C GLN A 124 -4.70 -6.38 22.16
N PHE A 125 -5.17 -6.09 20.96
CA PHE A 125 -6.19 -5.05 20.70
C PHE A 125 -6.90 -5.37 19.39
N GLU A 126 -8.10 -4.83 19.26
CA GLU A 126 -8.82 -4.83 17.99
C GLU A 126 -8.70 -3.47 17.31
N THR A 127 -8.58 -3.51 15.99
CA THR A 127 -8.65 -2.29 15.17
C THR A 127 -10.12 -1.99 14.86
N PRO A 128 -10.54 -0.71 14.92
CA PRO A 128 -11.92 -0.35 14.61
C PRO A 128 -12.25 -0.68 13.16
N GLU A 129 -13.42 -1.25 12.95
CA GLU A 129 -13.94 -1.45 11.61
C GLU A 129 -14.18 -0.12 10.90
N ARG A 130 -14.09 -0.15 9.58
CA ARG A 130 -14.41 0.98 8.72
C ARG A 130 -15.05 0.51 7.43
N ILE A 131 -15.80 1.41 6.81
CA ILE A 131 -16.32 1.22 5.47
C ILE A 131 -15.27 1.74 4.49
N VAL A 132 -14.97 0.94 3.48
CA VAL A 132 -14.14 1.28 2.32
C VAL A 132 -14.92 0.96 1.06
N THR A 133 -14.55 1.58 -0.07
CA THR A 133 -15.16 1.25 -1.36
C THR A 133 -14.18 0.47 -2.21
N VAL A 134 -14.60 -0.68 -2.68
CA VAL A 134 -13.88 -1.50 -3.66
C VAL A 134 -14.55 -1.30 -5.01
N TYR A 135 -13.89 -0.60 -5.93
CA TYR A 135 -14.44 -0.29 -7.26
C TYR A 135 -14.31 -1.47 -8.21
N ARG A 136 -13.22 -2.25 -8.07
CA ARG A 136 -12.93 -3.43 -8.87
C ARG A 136 -12.14 -4.43 -8.01
N PHE A 137 -12.51 -5.71 -8.10
CA PHE A 137 -11.78 -6.82 -7.53
C PHE A 137 -11.97 -8.02 -8.44
N GLU A 138 -10.91 -8.41 -9.14
CA GLU A 138 -10.97 -9.48 -10.15
C GLU A 138 -9.83 -10.45 -9.96
N GLN A 139 -10.11 -11.73 -10.14
CA GLN A 139 -9.11 -12.78 -10.24
C GLN A 139 -8.59 -12.83 -11.68
N LEU A 140 -7.29 -12.66 -11.84
CA LEU A 140 -6.64 -12.70 -13.15
C LEU A 140 -6.28 -14.13 -13.57
N TRP A 141 -5.84 -14.91 -12.60
CA TRP A 141 -5.46 -16.31 -12.75
C TRP A 141 -5.47 -17.02 -11.40
N ARG A 142 -5.54 -18.36 -11.44
CA ARG A 142 -5.38 -19.21 -10.27
C ARG A 142 -4.65 -20.48 -10.64
N GLU A 143 -3.66 -20.86 -9.84
CA GLU A 143 -2.86 -22.07 -9.97
C GLU A 143 -2.69 -22.72 -8.60
N GLN A 144 -3.35 -23.85 -8.37
CA GLN A 144 -3.29 -24.59 -7.10
C GLN A 144 -3.43 -23.69 -5.86
N THR A 145 -2.32 -23.33 -5.25
CA THR A 145 -2.25 -22.56 -4.00
C THR A 145 -1.87 -21.09 -4.19
N ARG A 146 -1.89 -20.59 -5.44
CA ARG A 146 -1.59 -19.20 -5.77
C ARG A 146 -2.65 -18.63 -6.69
N ALA A 147 -2.96 -17.35 -6.50
CA ALA A 147 -3.85 -16.65 -7.41
C ALA A 147 -3.42 -15.18 -7.55
N GLY A 148 -3.54 -14.65 -8.77
CA GLY A 148 -3.30 -13.25 -9.07
C GLY A 148 -4.60 -12.46 -9.11
N TYR A 149 -4.59 -11.25 -8.54
CA TYR A 149 -5.74 -10.37 -8.49
C TYR A 149 -5.36 -8.94 -8.90
N THR A 150 -6.34 -8.23 -9.49
CA THR A 150 -6.31 -6.78 -9.62
C THR A 150 -7.40 -6.17 -8.76
N ILE A 151 -7.05 -5.08 -8.05
CA ILE A 151 -7.95 -4.42 -7.09
C ILE A 151 -7.87 -2.92 -7.30
N GLU A 152 -9.03 -2.27 -7.47
CA GLU A 152 -9.16 -0.81 -7.44
C GLU A 152 -10.07 -0.42 -6.27
N CYS A 153 -9.58 0.49 -5.41
CA CYS A 153 -10.27 0.78 -4.16
C CYS A 153 -10.03 2.22 -3.68
N SER A 154 -10.90 2.65 -2.77
CA SER A 154 -10.79 3.95 -2.09
C SER A 154 -9.54 4.03 -1.22
N SER A 155 -9.17 5.24 -0.85
CA SER A 155 -8.10 5.46 0.12
C SER A 155 -8.40 4.79 1.46
N GLY A 156 -7.35 4.32 2.13
CA GLY A 156 -7.48 3.65 3.42
C GLY A 156 -7.85 2.16 3.35
N THR A 157 -8.14 1.61 2.18
CA THR A 157 -8.36 0.17 2.01
C THR A 157 -7.07 -0.61 2.25
N TYR A 158 -7.15 -1.72 2.98
CA TYR A 158 -6.07 -2.68 3.18
C TYR A 158 -6.28 -3.88 2.28
N VAL A 159 -5.45 -4.00 1.25
CA VAL A 159 -5.48 -5.16 0.33
C VAL A 159 -5.23 -6.46 1.09
N ARG A 160 -4.36 -6.44 2.10
CA ARG A 160 -4.10 -7.61 2.96
C ARG A 160 -5.36 -8.16 3.64
N SER A 161 -6.23 -7.27 4.13
CA SER A 161 -7.51 -7.70 4.70
C SER A 161 -8.44 -8.26 3.64
N LEU A 162 -8.54 -7.63 2.46
CA LEU A 162 -9.37 -8.15 1.36
C LEU A 162 -8.95 -9.56 0.93
N ILE A 163 -7.65 -9.83 0.90
CA ILE A 163 -7.13 -11.17 0.56
C ILE A 163 -7.40 -12.16 1.71
N ALA A 164 -7.21 -11.76 2.96
CA ALA A 164 -7.50 -12.62 4.11
C ALA A 164 -9.01 -12.96 4.22
N ASP A 165 -9.88 -12.04 3.80
CA ASP A 165 -11.33 -12.24 3.80
C ASP A 165 -11.80 -13.24 2.73
N LEU A 166 -10.95 -13.64 1.76
CA LEU A 166 -11.25 -14.72 0.81
C LEU A 166 -11.30 -16.10 1.50
N GLY A 167 -10.75 -16.21 2.70
CA GLY A 167 -10.56 -17.43 3.47
C GLY A 167 -9.12 -17.58 3.94
N ASP A 168 -8.59 -18.81 4.01
CA ASP A 168 -7.20 -19.01 4.42
C ASP A 168 -6.25 -18.57 3.30
N ALA A 169 -5.97 -17.27 3.27
CA ALA A 169 -5.12 -16.63 2.26
C ALA A 169 -4.36 -15.42 2.84
N TYR A 170 -3.21 -15.10 2.26
CA TYR A 170 -2.45 -13.88 2.57
C TYR A 170 -1.76 -13.32 1.32
N CYS A 171 -1.36 -12.04 1.36
CA CYS A 171 -0.62 -11.40 0.28
C CYS A 171 0.82 -11.95 0.22
N LEU A 172 1.14 -12.69 -0.83
CA LEU A 172 2.51 -13.12 -1.15
C LEU A 172 3.30 -11.98 -1.80
N GLU A 173 2.66 -11.28 -2.72
CA GLU A 173 3.19 -10.09 -3.39
C GLU A 173 2.10 -9.02 -3.46
N LEU A 174 2.52 -7.77 -3.36
CA LEU A 174 1.63 -6.62 -3.49
C LEU A 174 2.34 -5.49 -4.22
N ARG A 175 1.74 -5.01 -5.31
CA ARG A 175 2.25 -3.87 -6.08
C ARG A 175 1.17 -2.82 -6.27
N ARG A 176 1.43 -1.59 -5.86
CA ARG A 176 0.56 -0.46 -6.18
C ARG A 176 0.89 0.09 -7.55
N THR A 177 -0.02 -0.09 -8.52
CA THR A 177 0.20 0.29 -9.91
C THR A 177 -0.27 1.71 -10.22
N ALA A 178 -1.27 2.24 -9.47
CA ALA A 178 -1.74 3.61 -9.67
C ALA A 178 -2.24 4.28 -8.39
N ILE A 179 -2.21 5.62 -8.37
CA ILE A 179 -2.84 6.51 -7.38
C ILE A 179 -3.56 7.61 -8.19
N GLY A 180 -4.89 7.55 -8.27
CA GLY A 180 -5.67 8.42 -9.15
C GLY A 180 -5.11 8.39 -10.57
N PRO A 181 -4.77 9.54 -11.16
CA PRO A 181 -4.24 9.64 -12.52
C PRO A 181 -2.74 9.30 -12.64
N PHE A 182 -2.05 9.01 -11.55
CA PHE A 182 -0.62 8.72 -11.55
C PHE A 182 -0.39 7.22 -11.69
N ASP A 183 0.42 6.82 -12.68
CA ASP A 183 0.74 5.42 -12.98
C ASP A 183 2.19 5.11 -12.59
N VAL A 184 2.44 3.87 -12.15
CA VAL A 184 3.77 3.42 -11.76
C VAL A 184 4.76 3.39 -12.93
N ARG A 185 4.27 3.29 -14.17
CA ARG A 185 5.09 3.33 -15.39
C ARG A 185 5.80 4.67 -15.59
N GLU A 186 5.27 5.76 -14.99
CA GLU A 186 5.91 7.09 -14.98
C GLU A 186 6.87 7.28 -13.80
N ALA A 187 6.98 6.30 -12.91
CA ALA A 187 7.72 6.43 -11.68
C ALA A 187 9.21 6.08 -11.85
N HIS A 188 10.05 6.82 -11.14
CA HIS A 188 11.48 6.54 -11.06
C HIS A 188 11.80 5.72 -9.81
N LEU A 189 12.87 4.94 -9.85
CA LEU A 189 13.39 4.29 -8.66
C LEU A 189 13.87 5.34 -7.63
N PRO A 190 13.79 5.05 -6.34
CA PRO A 190 14.42 5.88 -5.31
C PRO A 190 15.92 6.05 -5.58
N PRO A 191 16.51 7.20 -5.21
CA PRO A 191 17.96 7.38 -5.35
C PRO A 191 18.72 6.36 -4.50
N ALA A 192 19.85 5.89 -5.00
CA ALA A 192 20.76 5.05 -4.24
C ALA A 192 21.29 5.79 -2.99
N ARG A 193 21.69 5.03 -1.97
CA ARG A 193 22.30 5.61 -0.77
C ARG A 193 23.56 6.39 -1.13
N GLY A 194 23.59 7.67 -0.75
CA GLY A 194 24.71 8.59 -1.07
C GLY A 194 24.58 9.32 -2.41
N GLN A 195 23.64 8.94 -3.26
CA GLN A 195 23.37 9.65 -4.51
C GLN A 195 22.84 11.07 -4.23
N ARG A 196 23.30 12.04 -5.04
CA ARG A 196 22.78 13.40 -5.09
C ARG A 196 22.02 13.61 -6.40
N PHE A 197 20.93 14.35 -6.35
CA PHE A 197 20.26 14.84 -7.55
C PHE A 197 20.92 16.11 -8.04
N THR A 198 21.37 16.11 -9.27
CA THR A 198 21.76 17.34 -10.02
C THR A 198 20.54 17.94 -10.72
N ASP A 199 19.70 17.08 -11.27
CA ASP A 199 18.41 17.43 -11.91
C ASP A 199 17.36 16.39 -11.46
N PRO A 200 16.60 16.67 -10.38
CA PRO A 200 15.61 15.72 -9.88
C PRO A 200 14.42 15.63 -10.84
N PRO A 201 13.90 14.42 -11.14
CA PRO A 201 12.73 14.23 -11.99
C PRO A 201 11.45 14.65 -11.24
N LEU A 202 11.22 15.95 -11.11
CA LEU A 202 10.09 16.52 -10.41
C LEU A 202 8.97 16.89 -11.39
N ILE A 203 7.73 16.61 -11.00
CA ILE A 203 6.54 17.16 -11.64
C ILE A 203 6.15 18.41 -10.84
N ALA A 204 5.94 19.55 -11.53
CA ALA A 204 5.48 20.75 -10.86
C ALA A 204 4.13 20.52 -10.18
N LEU A 205 3.93 21.13 -9.00
CA LEU A 205 2.71 20.90 -8.20
C LEU A 205 1.43 21.25 -9.00
N GLN A 206 1.44 22.35 -9.72
CA GLN A 206 0.30 22.77 -10.56
C GLN A 206 -0.03 21.74 -11.64
N ASP A 207 0.97 21.16 -12.29
CA ASP A 207 0.78 20.15 -13.35
C ASP A 207 0.27 18.84 -12.75
N ALA A 208 0.76 18.45 -11.56
CA ALA A 208 0.25 17.31 -10.84
C ALA A 208 -1.22 17.50 -10.39
N LEU A 209 -1.57 18.69 -9.90
CA LEU A 209 -2.94 19.00 -9.49
C LEU A 209 -3.90 19.12 -10.70
N ALA A 210 -3.43 19.60 -11.85
CA ALA A 210 -4.23 19.66 -13.08
C ALA A 210 -4.62 18.27 -13.62
N ARG A 211 -3.92 17.20 -13.22
CA ARG A 211 -4.29 15.81 -13.58
C ARG A 211 -5.43 15.26 -12.72
N LEU A 212 -5.79 15.92 -11.61
CA LEU A 212 -6.83 15.41 -10.73
C LEU A 212 -8.22 15.61 -11.35
N PRO A 213 -9.17 14.66 -11.13
CA PRO A 213 -10.54 14.86 -11.55
C PRO A 213 -11.13 16.09 -10.84
N THR A 214 -11.86 16.88 -11.61
CA THR A 214 -12.64 18.04 -11.12
C THR A 214 -13.80 17.60 -10.26
#